data_ca5878f2f790dd87d3a16b5985fa895e
#
_entry.id   ca5878f2f790dd87d3a16b5985fa895e
#
_cell.length_a   1.000
_cell.length_b   1.000
_cell.length_c   1.000
_cell.angle_alpha   90.00
_cell.angle_beta   90.00
_cell.angle_gamma   90.00
#
_symmetry.space_group_name_H-M   'P 1'
#
loop_
_entity.id
_entity.type
_entity.pdbx_description
1 polymer ?
#
loop_
_entity_poly.entity_id
_entity_poly.type
_entity_poly.pdbx_seq_one_letter_code
_entity_poly.pdbx_strand_id
1 'polypeptide(L)' 'MQAFKNHKRELVDSIIELLPAVSPSLINAKTFWMSEDELQELIAMIHDGDRNEFYEMINS' A
#
# COMPACT_ATOMS: atom_id res chain seq x y z
N MET A 1 -17.48 17.40 7.04
CA MET A 1 -16.53 17.89 6.57
C MET A 1 -15.35 17.07 6.47
N GLN A 2 -14.69 17.14 5.54
CA GLN A 2 -13.65 16.22 5.28
C GLN A 2 -12.32 16.86 5.30
N ALA A 3 -12.19 17.89 6.05
CA ALA A 3 -10.95 18.63 6.10
C ALA A 3 -9.81 17.75 6.53
N PHE A 4 -10.13 16.71 7.28
CA PHE A 4 -9.09 15.85 7.80
C PHE A 4 -9.04 14.50 7.13
N LYS A 5 -9.49 14.46 5.90
CA LYS A 5 -9.43 13.23 5.18
C LYS A 5 -8.00 12.71 5.16
N ASN A 6 -7.81 11.49 5.57
CA ASN A 6 -6.48 10.91 5.65
C ASN A 6 -6.10 10.32 4.30
N HIS A 7 -5.32 11.07 3.55
CA HIS A 7 -4.93 10.66 2.22
C HIS A 7 -4.09 9.38 2.25
N LYS A 8 -3.27 9.24 3.28
CA LYS A 8 -2.47 8.03 3.42
C LYS A 8 -3.36 6.80 3.57
N ARG A 9 -4.45 6.93 4.31
CA ARG A 9 -5.36 5.82 4.48
C ARG A 9 -5.95 5.37 3.15
N GLU A 10 -6.28 6.32 2.30
CA GLU A 10 -6.82 5.99 0.99
C GLU A 10 -5.79 5.24 0.15
N LEU A 11 -4.53 5.63 0.25
CA LEU A 11 -3.48 4.94 -0.48
C LEU A 11 -3.32 3.51 0.02
N VAL A 12 -3.37 3.32 1.33
CA VAL A 12 -3.28 1.98 1.90
C VAL A 12 -4.47 1.13 1.46
N ASP A 13 -5.67 1.71 1.47
CA ASP A 13 -6.85 0.97 1.02
C ASP A 13 -6.72 0.55 -0.44
N SER A 14 -6.14 1.41 -1.27
CA SER A 14 -5.92 1.05 -2.67
C SER A 14 -4.97 -0.14 -2.79
N ILE A 15 -3.93 -0.16 -1.98
CA ILE A 15 -2.99 -1.27 -2.01
C ILE A 15 -3.70 -2.57 -1.59
N ILE A 16 -4.54 -2.48 -0.58
CA ILE A 16 -5.28 -3.66 -0.13
C ILE A 16 -6.15 -4.21 -1.25
N GLU A 17 -6.80 -3.33 -2.00
CA GLU A 17 -7.64 -3.78 -3.11
C GLU A 17 -6.83 -4.37 -4.25
N LEU A 18 -5.64 -3.83 -4.49
CA LEU A 18 -4.80 -4.31 -5.57
C LEU A 18 -4.18 -5.67 -5.26
N LEU A 19 -4.07 -6.01 -3.99
CA LEU A 19 -3.41 -7.25 -3.56
C LEU A 19 -4.35 -8.06 -2.67
N PRO A 20 -5.43 -8.59 -3.25
CA PRO A 20 -6.42 -9.31 -2.43
C PRO A 20 -5.87 -10.59 -1.83
N ALA A 21 -4.78 -11.12 -2.36
CA ALA A 21 -4.18 -12.34 -1.81
C ALA A 21 -3.35 -12.07 -0.56
N VAL A 22 -3.08 -10.80 -0.25
CA VAL A 22 -2.28 -10.45 0.91
C VAL A 22 -3.21 -9.98 2.02
N SER A 23 -2.93 -10.40 3.25
CA SER A 23 -3.76 -10.02 4.38
C SER A 23 -3.77 -8.51 4.57
N PRO A 24 -4.94 -7.88 4.72
CA PRO A 24 -4.98 -6.44 4.99
C PRO A 24 -4.21 -6.05 6.24
N SER A 25 -4.21 -6.90 7.27
CA SER A 25 -3.46 -6.62 8.48
C SER A 25 -1.98 -6.53 8.20
N LEU A 26 -1.47 -7.41 7.35
CA LEU A 26 -0.07 -7.40 6.99
C LEU A 26 0.27 -6.14 6.21
N ILE A 27 -0.59 -5.76 5.27
CA ILE A 27 -0.37 -4.54 4.49
C ILE A 27 -0.35 -3.34 5.41
N ASN A 28 -1.29 -3.26 6.34
CA ASN A 28 -1.33 -2.15 7.28
C ASN A 28 -0.05 -2.08 8.11
N ALA A 29 0.44 -3.22 8.57
CA ALA A 29 1.65 -3.26 9.38
C ALA A 29 2.86 -2.80 8.58
N LYS A 30 2.96 -3.21 7.33
CA LYS A 30 4.12 -2.88 6.51
C LYS A 30 4.09 -1.44 6.01
N THR A 31 2.92 -0.85 5.85
CA THR A 31 2.82 0.51 5.34
C THR A 31 2.68 1.54 6.44
N PHE A 32 2.60 1.10 7.69
CA PHE A 32 2.36 2.01 8.79
C PHE A 32 3.39 3.13 8.87
N TRP A 33 4.66 2.80 8.63
CA TRP A 33 5.75 3.77 8.72
C TRP A 33 6.10 4.43 7.40
N MET A 34 5.42 4.07 6.33
CA MET A 34 5.73 4.64 5.02
C MET A 34 5.04 5.98 4.85
N SER A 35 5.70 6.87 4.12
CA SER A 35 5.12 8.17 3.80
C SER A 35 4.16 8.04 2.62
N GLU A 36 3.38 9.10 2.37
CA GLU A 36 2.48 9.10 1.22
C GLU A 36 3.23 8.94 -0.09
N ASP A 37 4.39 9.59 -0.22
CA ASP A 37 5.19 9.47 -1.44
C ASP A 37 5.60 8.04 -1.68
N GLU A 38 6.03 7.36 -0.62
CA GLU A 38 6.44 5.97 -0.74
C GLU A 38 5.27 5.08 -1.13
N LEU A 39 4.10 5.36 -0.58
CA LEU A 39 2.91 4.59 -0.92
C LEU A 39 2.52 4.80 -2.37
N GLN A 40 2.63 6.01 -2.87
CA GLN A 40 2.32 6.28 -4.26
C GLN A 40 3.25 5.55 -5.20
N GLU A 41 4.54 5.52 -4.86
CA GLU A 41 5.50 4.75 -5.66
C GLU A 41 5.16 3.27 -5.65
N LEU A 42 4.78 2.77 -4.50
CA LEU A 42 4.42 1.36 -4.38
C LEU A 42 3.21 1.03 -5.26
N ILE A 43 2.20 1.89 -5.24
CA ILE A 43 1.03 1.69 -6.06
C ILE A 43 1.40 1.70 -7.54
N ALA A 44 2.28 2.60 -7.94
CA ALA A 44 2.72 2.67 -9.33
C ALA A 44 3.43 1.38 -9.74
N MET A 45 4.26 0.84 -8.85
CA MET A 45 4.94 -0.42 -9.14
C MET A 45 3.95 -1.56 -9.31
N ILE A 46 2.94 -1.61 -8.47
CA ILE A 46 1.94 -2.66 -8.57
C ILE A 46 1.18 -2.54 -9.88
N HIS A 47 0.83 -1.32 -10.28
CA HIS A 47 0.13 -1.09 -11.54
C HIS A 47 0.97 -1.50 -12.73
N ASP A 48 2.28 -1.34 -12.63
CA ASP A 48 3.18 -1.74 -13.70
C ASP A 48 3.44 -3.23 -13.75
N GLY A 49 2.86 -3.97 -12.81
CA GLY A 49 3.02 -5.41 -12.80
C GLY A 49 4.13 -5.91 -11.90
N ASP A 50 4.78 -5.03 -11.15
CA ASP A 50 5.89 -5.42 -10.29
C ASP A 50 5.41 -5.89 -8.92
N ARG A 51 4.38 -6.71 -8.92
CA ARG A 51 3.84 -7.22 -7.67
C ARG A 51 4.86 -8.07 -6.93
N ASN A 52 5.77 -8.70 -7.66
CA ASN A 52 6.75 -9.55 -7.02
C ASN A 52 7.65 -8.77 -6.07
N GLU A 53 8.02 -7.55 -6.44
CA GLU A 53 8.84 -6.75 -5.55
C GLU A 53 8.12 -6.44 -4.25
N PHE A 54 6.83 -6.18 -4.33
CA PHE A 54 6.06 -5.93 -3.13
C PHE A 54 5.99 -7.17 -2.26
N TYR A 55 5.77 -8.32 -2.87
CA TYR A 55 5.73 -9.57 -2.11
C TYR A 55 7.07 -9.84 -1.43
N GLU A 56 8.17 -9.57 -2.11
CA GLU A 56 9.47 -9.75 -1.51
C GLU A 56 9.68 -8.81 -0.33
N MET A 57 9.23 -7.58 -0.46
CA MET A 57 9.34 -6.61 0.61
C MET A 57 8.56 -7.07 1.84
N ILE A 58 7.36 -7.58 1.63
CA ILE A 58 6.53 -8.04 2.73
C ILE A 58 7.16 -9.24 3.42
N ASN A 59 7.77 -10.12 2.66
CA ASN A 59 8.31 -11.37 3.20
C ASN A 59 9.73 -11.26 3.72
N SER A 60 10.34 -10.11 3.57
CA SER A 60 11.70 -9.94 4.09
C SER A 60 11.71 -9.45 5.56
#